data_d9ccfa958d489de1590f928ba01bb151
#
_entry.id   d9ccfa958d489de1590f928ba01bb151
#
_cell.length_a   1.000
_cell.length_b   1.000
_cell.length_c   1.000
_cell.angle_alpha   90.00
_cell.angle_beta   90.00
_cell.angle_gamma   90.00
#
_symmetry.space_group_name_H-M   'P 1'
#
loop_
_entity.id
_entity.type
_entity.pdbx_description
1 polymer ?
#
loop_
_entity_poly.entity_id
_entity_poly.type
_entity_poly.pdbx_seq_one_letter_code
_entity_poly.pdbx_strand_id
1 'polypeptide(L)' 'MNEYEYRGNLIVEHSPNDFQAFILNSDGDVENKNFTSLDKAKQWIDNNTKTDNNNELLHI' A
#
# COMPACT_ATOMS: atom_id res chain seq x y z
N MET A 1 -5.04 -7.54 16.93
CA MET A 1 -4.92 -6.66 15.75
C MET A 1 -3.50 -6.14 15.63
N ASN A 2 -2.90 -6.28 14.47
CA ASN A 2 -1.53 -5.83 14.24
C ASN A 2 -1.50 -4.74 13.19
N GLU A 3 -0.47 -3.90 13.27
CA GLU A 3 -0.29 -2.83 12.31
C GLU A 3 1.09 -2.94 11.69
N TYR A 4 1.17 -2.66 10.40
CA TYR A 4 2.42 -2.69 9.65
C TYR A 4 2.55 -1.39 8.88
N GLU A 5 3.77 -0.94 8.72
CA GLU A 5 4.06 0.20 7.87
C GLU A 5 4.84 -0.29 6.66
N TYR A 6 4.38 0.09 5.45
CA TYR A 6 5.04 -0.33 4.23
C TYR A 6 5.11 0.87 3.28
N ARG A 7 6.31 1.30 2.97
CA ARG A 7 6.56 2.43 2.08
C ARG A 7 5.80 3.68 2.55
N GLY A 8 5.76 3.87 3.86
CA GLY A 8 5.08 5.01 4.45
C GLY A 8 3.57 4.89 4.54
N ASN A 9 3.03 3.73 4.22
CA ASN A 9 1.59 3.51 4.25
C ASN A 9 1.23 2.48 5.31
N LEU A 10 0.01 2.60 5.85
CA LEU A 10 -0.43 1.75 6.95
C LEU A 10 -1.15 0.52 6.44
N ILE A 11 -0.86 -0.62 7.03
CA ILE A 11 -1.61 -1.85 6.81
C ILE A 11 -2.06 -2.36 8.16
N VAL A 12 -3.35 -2.63 8.30
CA VAL A 12 -3.92 -3.15 9.54
C VAL A 12 -4.36 -4.59 9.34
N GLU A 13 -3.83 -5.46 10.19
CA GLU A 13 -4.24 -6.88 10.18
C GLU A 13 -5.39 -7.04 11.17
N HIS A 14 -6.60 -7.22 10.65
CA HIS A 14 -7.78 -7.41 11.48
C HIS A 14 -7.91 -8.86 11.92
N SER A 15 -7.46 -9.78 11.10
CA SER A 15 -7.46 -11.21 11.39
C SER A 15 -6.42 -11.85 10.47
N PRO A 16 -6.11 -13.14 10.67
CA PRO A 16 -5.07 -13.78 9.85
C PRO A 16 -5.29 -13.69 8.35
N ASN A 17 -6.53 -13.53 7.92
CA ASN A 17 -6.83 -13.46 6.49
C ASN A 17 -7.49 -12.15 6.10
N ASP A 18 -7.29 -11.10 6.88
CA ASP A 18 -7.95 -9.82 6.59
C ASP A 18 -6.97 -8.69 6.88
N PHE A 19 -6.41 -8.12 5.81
CA PHE A 19 -5.46 -7.02 5.88
C PHE A 19 -6.04 -5.83 5.15
N GLN A 20 -6.09 -4.70 5.83
CA GLN A 20 -6.62 -3.47 5.24
C GLN A 20 -5.47 -2.50 5.04
N ALA A 21 -5.24 -2.14 3.78
CA ALA A 21 -4.17 -1.21 3.43
C ALA A 21 -4.75 0.18 3.16
N PHE A 22 -3.99 1.21 3.53
CA PHE A 22 -4.40 2.60 3.37
C PHE A 22 -3.35 3.33 2.56
N ILE A 23 -3.80 4.17 1.63
CA ILE A 23 -2.93 4.99 0.80
C ILE A 23 -3.46 6.40 0.80
N LEU A 24 -2.55 7.38 0.89
CA LEU A 24 -2.92 8.78 0.74
C LEU A 24 -2.65 9.19 -0.69
N ASN A 25 -3.70 9.64 -1.37
CA ASN A 25 -3.59 10.09 -2.76
C ASN A 25 -2.98 11.48 -2.85
N SER A 26 -2.49 11.81 -4.03
CA SER A 26 -1.85 13.11 -4.24
C SER A 26 -2.81 14.27 -4.04
N ASP A 27 -4.11 14.04 -4.21
CA ASP A 27 -5.10 15.09 -4.00
C ASP A 27 -5.61 15.14 -2.57
N GLY A 28 -4.99 14.38 -1.68
CA GLY A 28 -5.33 14.44 -0.26
C GLY A 28 -6.35 13.44 0.23
N ASP A 29 -6.91 12.65 -0.66
CA ASP A 29 -7.88 11.62 -0.27
C ASP A 29 -7.17 10.38 0.20
N VAL A 30 -7.84 9.65 1.11
CA VAL A 30 -7.32 8.37 1.60
C VAL A 30 -8.10 7.26 0.95
N GLU A 31 -7.39 6.32 0.32
CA GLU A 31 -7.98 5.10 -0.20
C GLU A 31 -7.62 3.94 0.69
N ASN A 32 -8.52 2.98 0.79
CA ASN A 32 -8.22 1.76 1.53
C ASN A 32 -8.85 0.57 0.81
N LYS A 33 -8.27 -0.60 1.08
CA LYS A 33 -8.76 -1.82 0.46
C LYS A 33 -8.35 -3.00 1.33
N ASN A 34 -9.21 -4.02 1.35
CA ASN A 34 -8.95 -5.22 2.14
C ASN A 34 -8.40 -6.33 1.27
N PHE A 35 -7.51 -7.11 1.85
CA PHE A 35 -6.84 -8.22 1.17
C PHE A 35 -6.79 -9.42 2.10
N THR A 36 -6.59 -10.59 1.51
CA THR A 36 -6.54 -11.82 2.29
C THR A 36 -5.13 -12.16 2.75
N SER A 37 -4.12 -11.41 2.31
CA SER A 37 -2.75 -11.65 2.73
C SER A 37 -1.99 -10.35 2.78
N LEU A 38 -0.92 -10.34 3.58
CA LEU A 38 -0.06 -9.18 3.69
C LEU A 38 0.64 -8.89 2.36
N ASP A 39 1.06 -9.93 1.64
CA ASP A 39 1.73 -9.76 0.37
C ASP A 39 0.85 -9.04 -0.64
N LYS A 40 -0.43 -9.38 -0.69
CA LYS A 40 -1.34 -8.72 -1.61
C LYS A 40 -1.54 -7.26 -1.25
N ALA A 41 -1.62 -6.96 0.04
CA ALA A 41 -1.72 -5.58 0.48
C ALA A 41 -0.49 -4.79 0.05
N LYS A 42 0.69 -5.37 0.21
CA LYS A 42 1.94 -4.72 -0.20
C LYS A 42 1.99 -4.50 -1.71
N GLN A 43 1.53 -5.47 -2.48
CA GLN A 43 1.51 -5.34 -3.92
C GLN A 43 0.61 -4.19 -4.37
N TRP A 44 -0.53 -4.05 -3.72
CA TRP A 44 -1.43 -2.95 -4.04
C TRP A 44 -0.78 -1.61 -3.75
N ILE A 45 -0.08 -1.50 -2.63
CA ILE A 45 0.64 -0.28 -2.31
C ILE A 45 1.73 -0.03 -3.35
N ASP A 46 2.48 -1.06 -3.71
CA ASP A 46 3.52 -0.92 -4.73
C ASP A 46 2.96 -0.41 -6.03
N ASN A 47 1.81 -0.95 -6.45
CA ASN A 47 1.20 -0.54 -7.72
C ASN A 47 0.76 0.89 -7.69
N ASN A 48 0.37 1.39 -6.54
CA ASN A 48 -0.12 2.76 -6.43
C ASN A 48 0.97 3.78 -6.14
N THR A 49 2.19 3.32 -5.88
CA THR A 49 3.32 4.21 -5.63
C THR A 49 4.42 4.05 -6.66
N LYS A 50 4.23 3.20 -7.64
CA LYS A 50 5.31 2.85 -8.56
C LYS A 50 5.66 3.94 -9.54
N THR A 51 4.91 5.02 -9.58
CA THR A 51 5.28 6.13 -10.43
C THR A 51 6.64 6.68 -10.06
N ASP A 52 7.03 6.52 -8.81
CA ASP A 52 8.37 6.91 -8.39
C ASP A 52 9.42 6.08 -9.12
N ASN A 53 9.12 4.81 -9.30
CA ASN A 53 10.04 3.94 -10.03
C ASN A 53 10.18 4.35 -11.48
N ASN A 54 9.07 4.78 -12.07
CA ASN A 54 9.12 5.24 -13.45
C ASN A 54 10.04 6.43 -13.60
N ASN A 55 10.00 7.34 -12.63
CA ASN A 55 10.87 8.48 -12.66
C ASN A 55 12.33 8.07 -12.65
N GLU A 56 12.65 7.06 -11.87
CA GLU A 56 13.99 6.55 -11.82
C GLU A 56 14.44 6.01 -13.15
N LEU A 57 13.53 5.36 -13.83
CA LEU A 57 13.87 4.77 -15.12
C LEU A 57 14.08 5.82 -16.20
N LEU A 58 13.38 6.92 -16.07
CA LEU A 58 13.40 7.92 -17.12
C LEU A 58 14.73 8.59 -17.28
N HIS A 59 15.53 8.63 -16.25
CA HIS A 59 16.79 9.32 -16.38
C HIS A 59 17.92 8.42 -16.79
N ILE A 60 17.60 7.27 -17.20
CA ILE A 60 18.63 6.37 -17.75
C ILE A 60 18.90 6.65 -19.24
#